data_36efd128828a4fe1e978306596383d10
#
_entry.id   36efd128828a4fe1e978306596383d10
#
_cell.length_a   1.000
_cell.length_b   1.000
_cell.length_c   1.000
_cell.angle_alpha   90.00
_cell.angle_beta   90.00
_cell.angle_gamma   90.00
#
_symmetry.space_group_name_H-M   'P 1'
#
loop_
_entity.id
_entity.type
_entity.pdbx_description
1 polymer ?
#
loop_
_entity_poly.entity_id
_entity_poly.type
_entity_poly.pdbx_seq_one_letter_code
_entity_poly.pdbx_strand_id
1 'polypeptide(L)'
;MAYGASIDHIQTYTPEYLGNQAQNGMINNASVYYNPAGIVNLEKGTYVHVGAQLAVGHEKMEYKGEEYKADLFQPIPNFAMYKVEDDSALYWTFGGIAGGGDLKYDDGVAGTAVVGDILQGIGEKLKPLTNNINIFATANTIGSKAEGKNLYAQTTLGKVWKIDNRLSVSAAGRLVYGIRELNAELRLNGVKDIPSSSGGNLFEGNYANIDSERTAWGYGIQLGLNYQATERLNLAMRYDSRVRLNFKADGSSYSNIKIGGIGLGFENFYPEYIDGNKTRRDLPAILAAGMSYKVTDNWTVGLSGNYYFNKDAKMDRTAGKISVPMPQGNLEIKGLEAEYDNGWELALGTEYRFSPKWAILGSINYADTGAKVTSYDDVEYALNSVTLGTGLKYNPDETTEWIFTVCHFFYDSESGHYDVKYAGYPTVSNPSYDKSITAFVVSYTKRF
;
A
#
# COMPACT_ATOMS: atom_id res chain seq x y z
N MET A 1 13.20 3.89 -5.62
CA MET A 1 12.89 2.76 -4.74
C MET A 1 11.40 2.67 -4.62
N ALA A 2 10.86 1.76 -5.35
CA ALA A 2 9.44 1.66 -5.59
C ALA A 2 8.78 0.85 -4.50
N TYR A 3 8.15 1.48 -3.57
CA TYR A 3 7.13 0.88 -2.76
C TYR A 3 5.83 1.56 -3.11
N GLY A 4 5.26 1.10 -4.19
CA GLY A 4 3.90 1.38 -4.45
C GLY A 4 3.06 0.95 -3.26
N ALA A 5 2.15 1.79 -2.91
CA ALA A 5 1.11 1.62 -1.94
C ALA A 5 1.63 1.20 -0.56
N SER A 6 1.92 2.14 0.19
CA SER A 6 1.56 2.13 1.57
C SER A 6 0.17 1.51 1.74
N ILE A 7 -0.27 1.38 2.90
CA ILE A 7 -1.52 0.86 3.43
C ILE A 7 -2.78 1.46 2.77
N ASP A 8 -2.73 1.78 1.49
CA ASP A 8 -3.90 2.19 0.72
C ASP A 8 -4.82 0.98 0.64
N HIS A 9 -6.04 1.13 1.08
CA HIS A 9 -7.08 0.13 0.90
C HIS A 9 -6.72 -1.28 1.37
N ILE A 10 -6.62 -1.50 2.69
CA ILE A 10 -6.37 -2.82 3.28
C ILE A 10 -7.63 -3.69 3.14
N GLN A 11 -7.88 -4.18 1.96
CA GLN A 11 -9.03 -5.01 1.60
C GLN A 11 -8.64 -6.10 0.61
N THR A 12 -9.31 -7.23 0.66
CA THR A 12 -9.25 -8.19 -0.46
C THR A 12 -10.09 -7.62 -1.60
N TYR A 13 -9.51 -7.41 -2.75
CA TYR A 13 -10.22 -6.87 -3.90
C TYR A 13 -10.86 -7.99 -4.72
N THR A 14 -12.14 -8.23 -4.47
CA THR A 14 -12.97 -9.11 -5.31
C THR A 14 -13.70 -8.30 -6.39
N PRO A 15 -14.21 -8.92 -7.44
CA PRO A 15 -15.03 -8.23 -8.44
C PRO A 15 -16.26 -7.55 -7.84
N GLU A 16 -16.88 -8.19 -6.84
CA GLU A 16 -18.01 -7.63 -6.15
C GLU A 16 -17.65 -6.30 -5.49
N TYR A 17 -16.48 -6.24 -4.83
CA TYR A 17 -16.00 -5.01 -4.19
C TYR A 17 -15.62 -3.97 -5.21
N LEU A 18 -14.84 -4.31 -6.24
CA LEU A 18 -14.38 -3.32 -7.21
C LEU A 18 -15.50 -2.82 -8.14
N GLY A 19 -16.57 -3.60 -8.31
CA GLY A 19 -17.78 -3.17 -9.03
C GLY A 19 -18.78 -2.43 -8.15
N ASN A 20 -18.80 -2.74 -6.85
CA ASN A 20 -19.65 -2.12 -5.85
C ASN A 20 -18.93 -2.08 -4.50
N GLN A 21 -18.21 -1.01 -4.19
CA GLN A 21 -17.39 -0.91 -2.97
C GLN A 21 -18.20 -0.79 -1.67
N ALA A 22 -19.52 -0.63 -1.75
CA ALA A 22 -20.42 -0.63 -0.59
C ALA A 22 -20.80 -2.04 -0.13
N GLN A 23 -19.80 -2.93 0.10
CA GLN A 23 -20.01 -4.34 0.40
C GLN A 23 -20.28 -4.65 1.89
N ASN A 24 -19.92 -3.77 2.82
CA ASN A 24 -19.96 -4.10 4.26
C ASN A 24 -21.37 -4.48 4.76
N GLY A 25 -22.42 -3.95 4.15
CA GLY A 25 -23.82 -4.28 4.47
C GLY A 25 -24.48 -5.28 3.52
N MET A 26 -23.79 -5.71 2.45
CA MET A 26 -24.37 -6.63 1.47
C MET A 26 -24.37 -8.07 1.99
N ILE A 27 -25.34 -8.87 1.50
CA ILE A 27 -25.41 -10.33 1.65
C ILE A 27 -25.34 -10.93 0.26
N ASN A 28 -24.17 -11.41 -0.14
CA ASN A 28 -23.88 -12.03 -1.42
C ASN A 28 -22.68 -13.00 -1.30
N ASN A 29 -22.22 -13.56 -2.38
CA ASN A 29 -21.12 -14.54 -2.39
C ASN A 29 -19.78 -13.96 -1.89
N ALA A 30 -19.55 -12.64 -2.00
CA ALA A 30 -18.35 -11.98 -1.49
C ALA A 30 -18.49 -11.54 -0.02
N SER A 31 -19.65 -11.70 0.60
CA SER A 31 -19.84 -11.32 2.01
C SER A 31 -18.88 -12.04 2.94
N VAL A 32 -18.37 -13.20 2.56
CA VAL A 32 -17.33 -13.93 3.29
C VAL A 32 -16.07 -13.08 3.57
N TYR A 33 -15.80 -12.06 2.75
CA TYR A 33 -14.68 -11.13 2.94
C TYR A 33 -15.08 -9.85 3.70
N TYR A 34 -16.31 -9.33 3.50
CA TYR A 34 -16.70 -7.98 3.93
C TYR A 34 -17.74 -7.97 5.05
N ASN A 35 -18.66 -8.92 5.04
CA ASN A 35 -19.72 -9.13 6.02
C ASN A 35 -19.83 -10.62 6.37
N PRO A 36 -18.79 -11.25 6.94
CA PRO A 36 -18.80 -12.70 7.17
C PRO A 36 -19.98 -13.18 8.05
N ALA A 37 -20.44 -12.36 8.98
CA ALA A 37 -21.60 -12.69 9.80
C ALA A 37 -22.91 -12.82 8.95
N GLY A 38 -22.97 -12.17 7.78
CA GLY A 38 -24.11 -12.21 6.87
C GLY A 38 -24.25 -13.51 6.07
N ILE A 39 -23.15 -14.29 5.89
CA ILE A 39 -23.18 -15.48 4.99
C ILE A 39 -24.15 -16.58 5.46
N VAL A 40 -24.47 -16.66 6.74
CA VAL A 40 -25.45 -17.63 7.26
C VAL A 40 -26.86 -17.39 6.74
N ASN A 41 -27.13 -16.23 6.11
CA ASN A 41 -28.37 -15.91 5.46
C ASN A 41 -28.38 -16.22 3.94
N LEU A 42 -27.30 -16.78 3.41
CA LEU A 42 -27.27 -17.35 2.06
C LEU A 42 -27.97 -18.70 2.04
N GLU A 43 -28.29 -19.18 0.86
CA GLU A 43 -28.84 -20.54 0.69
C GLU A 43 -27.85 -21.60 1.22
N LYS A 44 -28.40 -22.70 1.78
CA LYS A 44 -27.58 -23.81 2.25
C LYS A 44 -26.77 -24.43 1.13
N GLY A 45 -25.55 -24.84 1.45
CA GLY A 45 -24.66 -25.48 0.51
C GLY A 45 -23.20 -25.23 0.80
N THR A 46 -22.35 -25.83 0.03
CA THR A 46 -20.91 -25.57 0.02
C THR A 46 -20.58 -24.66 -1.16
N TYR A 47 -19.93 -23.57 -0.89
CA TYR A 47 -19.55 -22.56 -1.88
C TYR A 47 -18.04 -22.58 -2.12
N VAL A 48 -17.67 -22.46 -3.37
CA VAL A 48 -16.30 -22.23 -3.80
C VAL A 48 -16.29 -20.95 -4.63
N HIS A 49 -15.52 -19.97 -4.20
CA HIS A 49 -15.32 -18.69 -4.88
C HIS A 49 -13.86 -18.56 -5.29
N VAL A 50 -13.62 -18.26 -6.55
CA VAL A 50 -12.29 -18.00 -7.10
C VAL A 50 -12.33 -16.69 -7.87
N GLY A 51 -11.40 -15.80 -7.58
CA GLY A 51 -11.28 -14.52 -8.28
C GLY A 51 -9.83 -14.19 -8.61
N ALA A 52 -9.68 -13.39 -9.64
CA ALA A 52 -8.41 -12.82 -10.01
C ALA A 52 -8.58 -11.35 -10.41
N GLN A 53 -7.72 -10.50 -9.86
CA GLN A 53 -7.59 -9.10 -10.22
C GLN A 53 -6.33 -8.91 -11.03
N LEU A 54 -6.40 -8.06 -12.05
CA LEU A 54 -5.27 -7.49 -12.74
C LEU A 54 -5.27 -5.99 -12.53
N ALA A 55 -4.36 -5.47 -11.70
CA ALA A 55 -4.12 -4.06 -11.55
C ALA A 55 -3.08 -3.60 -12.58
N VAL A 56 -3.42 -2.56 -13.35
CA VAL A 56 -2.55 -1.93 -14.33
C VAL A 56 -2.56 -0.42 -14.13
N GLY A 57 -1.43 0.22 -14.35
CA GLY A 57 -1.32 1.66 -14.19
C GLY A 57 0.11 2.10 -14.02
N HIS A 58 0.31 3.18 -13.30
CA HIS A 58 1.65 3.67 -12.99
C HIS A 58 1.68 4.47 -11.69
N GLU A 59 2.87 4.51 -11.10
CA GLU A 59 3.26 5.49 -10.10
C GLU A 59 4.29 6.44 -10.69
N LYS A 60 4.18 7.70 -10.35
CA LYS A 60 4.97 8.77 -10.94
C LYS A 60 5.42 9.77 -9.88
N MET A 61 6.68 10.20 -10.00
CA MET A 61 7.22 11.36 -9.30
C MET A 61 7.75 12.35 -10.31
N GLU A 62 7.56 13.63 -10.06
CA GLU A 62 8.19 14.69 -10.84
C GLU A 62 9.12 15.49 -9.93
N TYR A 63 10.38 15.66 -10.31
CA TYR A 63 11.37 16.41 -9.58
C TYR A 63 12.16 17.31 -10.51
N LYS A 64 12.06 18.65 -10.31
CA LYS A 64 12.73 19.67 -11.15
C LYS A 64 12.45 19.55 -12.66
N GLY A 65 11.25 19.09 -13.02
CA GLY A 65 10.82 18.90 -14.42
C GLY A 65 11.26 17.56 -15.03
N GLU A 66 11.95 16.71 -14.29
CA GLU A 66 12.24 15.33 -14.68
C GLU A 66 11.19 14.38 -14.09
N GLU A 67 10.71 13.44 -14.90
CA GLU A 67 9.70 12.46 -14.51
C GLU A 67 10.36 11.11 -14.21
N TYR A 68 10.03 10.54 -13.05
CA TYR A 68 10.42 9.20 -12.61
C TYR A 68 9.16 8.34 -12.53
N LYS A 69 9.06 7.35 -13.40
CA LYS A 69 7.84 6.57 -13.56
C LYS A 69 8.13 5.07 -13.48
N ALA A 70 7.21 4.35 -12.82
CA ALA A 70 7.16 2.90 -12.86
C ALA A 70 5.77 2.45 -13.31
N ASP A 71 5.73 1.52 -14.26
CA ASP A 71 4.48 0.90 -14.68
C ASP A 71 4.11 -0.25 -13.75
N LEU A 72 2.83 -0.33 -13.42
CA LEU A 72 2.25 -1.38 -12.61
C LEU A 72 1.55 -2.43 -13.49
N PHE A 73 1.90 -3.70 -13.29
CA PHE A 73 1.19 -4.84 -13.83
C PHE A 73 1.17 -5.94 -12.77
N GLN A 74 0.08 -6.02 -11.99
CA GLN A 74 0.03 -6.90 -10.82
C GLN A 74 -1.20 -7.80 -10.86
N PRO A 75 -1.04 -9.12 -11.10
CA PRO A 75 -2.10 -10.11 -10.88
C PRO A 75 -2.22 -10.43 -9.38
N ILE A 76 -3.44 -10.42 -8.86
CA ILE A 76 -3.73 -10.73 -7.46
C ILE A 76 -4.88 -11.74 -7.40
N PRO A 77 -4.62 -13.01 -7.00
CA PRO A 77 -5.67 -14.00 -6.83
C PRO A 77 -6.38 -13.83 -5.49
N ASN A 78 -7.66 -14.25 -5.46
CA ASN A 78 -8.40 -14.47 -4.22
C ASN A 78 -9.18 -15.79 -4.31
N PHE A 79 -9.41 -16.38 -3.13
CA PHE A 79 -10.11 -17.64 -2.99
C PHE A 79 -10.94 -17.65 -1.71
N ALA A 80 -12.15 -18.20 -1.78
CA ALA A 80 -12.92 -18.54 -0.60
C ALA A 80 -13.62 -19.90 -0.76
N MET A 81 -13.73 -20.58 0.36
CA MET A 81 -14.57 -21.78 0.50
C MET A 81 -15.38 -21.65 1.78
N TYR A 82 -16.69 -21.83 1.70
CA TYR A 82 -17.53 -21.76 2.87
C TYR A 82 -18.72 -22.69 2.77
N LYS A 83 -19.18 -23.18 3.92
CA LYS A 83 -20.34 -24.06 4.04
C LYS A 83 -21.39 -23.36 4.90
N VAL A 84 -22.58 -23.22 4.35
CA VAL A 84 -23.76 -22.64 5.00
C VAL A 84 -24.69 -23.76 5.44
N GLU A 85 -25.03 -23.76 6.72
CA GLU A 85 -25.99 -24.66 7.36
C GLU A 85 -27.17 -23.87 7.90
N ASP A 86 -28.11 -24.49 8.63
CA ASP A 86 -29.33 -23.83 9.14
C ASP A 86 -29.03 -22.65 10.04
N ASP A 87 -28.16 -22.82 11.02
CA ASP A 87 -27.89 -21.88 12.09
C ASP A 87 -26.40 -21.49 12.20
N SER A 88 -25.58 -21.95 11.25
CA SER A 88 -24.16 -21.64 11.27
C SER A 88 -23.53 -21.68 9.87
N ALA A 89 -22.34 -21.09 9.75
CA ALA A 89 -21.49 -21.27 8.60
C ALA A 89 -20.01 -21.37 9.03
N LEU A 90 -19.24 -22.14 8.26
CA LEU A 90 -17.79 -22.16 8.35
C LEU A 90 -17.22 -21.56 7.09
N TYR A 91 -16.14 -20.78 7.21
CA TYR A 91 -15.51 -20.18 6.05
C TYR A 91 -14.00 -20.15 6.15
N TRP A 92 -13.39 -20.25 5.00
CA TRP A 92 -11.96 -20.01 4.78
C TRP A 92 -11.78 -19.09 3.59
N THR A 93 -10.93 -18.08 3.74
CA THR A 93 -10.56 -17.14 2.67
C THR A 93 -9.06 -17.05 2.52
N PHE A 94 -8.60 -16.71 1.31
CA PHE A 94 -7.22 -16.38 0.98
C PHE A 94 -7.20 -15.26 -0.05
N GLY A 95 -6.25 -14.32 0.05
CA GLY A 95 -6.04 -13.26 -0.94
C GLY A 95 -4.99 -12.25 -0.55
N GLY A 96 -4.61 -11.41 -1.51
CA GLY A 96 -3.85 -10.20 -1.25
C GLY A 96 -4.73 -9.16 -0.56
N ILE A 97 -4.22 -8.53 0.49
CA ILE A 97 -5.00 -7.57 1.28
C ILE A 97 -4.40 -6.16 1.30
N ALA A 98 -3.13 -6.02 0.95
CA ALA A 98 -2.42 -4.75 0.88
C ALA A 98 -1.15 -4.91 0.03
N GLY A 99 -0.57 -3.80 -0.35
CA GLY A 99 0.68 -3.72 -1.09
C GLY A 99 0.51 -3.07 -2.46
N GLY A 100 1.60 -2.56 -3.01
CA GLY A 100 1.63 -1.81 -4.27
C GLY A 100 2.18 -2.58 -5.47
N GLY A 101 2.41 -3.88 -5.32
CA GLY A 101 2.98 -4.69 -6.39
C GLY A 101 4.50 -4.59 -6.50
N ASP A 102 4.99 -4.86 -7.69
CA ASP A 102 6.40 -4.82 -8.10
C ASP A 102 6.56 -3.65 -9.08
N LEU A 103 7.35 -2.64 -8.69
CA LEU A 103 7.54 -1.41 -9.42
C LEU A 103 9.02 -1.19 -9.74
N LYS A 104 9.31 -0.88 -11.01
CA LYS A 104 10.67 -0.66 -11.52
C LYS A 104 10.79 0.74 -12.10
N TYR A 105 11.73 1.50 -11.54
CA TYR A 105 12.10 2.82 -12.01
C TYR A 105 13.48 2.73 -12.65
N ASP A 106 13.53 2.65 -13.97
CA ASP A 106 14.76 2.47 -14.74
C ASP A 106 15.68 3.70 -14.73
N ASP A 107 15.11 4.87 -14.46
CA ASP A 107 15.83 6.15 -14.38
C ASP A 107 16.03 6.63 -12.94
N GLY A 108 15.78 5.78 -11.93
CA GLY A 108 15.83 6.10 -10.52
C GLY A 108 14.53 6.73 -10.01
N VAL A 109 14.61 7.39 -8.88
CA VAL A 109 13.51 8.05 -8.18
C VAL A 109 13.93 9.47 -7.76
N ALA A 110 12.98 10.30 -7.35
CA ALA A 110 13.30 11.64 -6.84
C ALA A 110 14.35 11.61 -5.72
N GLY A 111 14.32 10.61 -4.83
CA GLY A 111 15.31 10.44 -3.77
C GLY A 111 16.71 10.09 -4.26
N THR A 112 16.86 9.45 -5.42
CA THR A 112 18.18 9.32 -6.03
C THR A 112 18.65 10.64 -6.64
N ALA A 113 17.76 11.37 -7.31
CA ALA A 113 18.09 12.66 -7.93
C ALA A 113 18.52 13.71 -6.89
N VAL A 114 17.82 13.79 -5.76
CA VAL A 114 18.14 14.73 -4.69
C VAL A 114 19.54 14.57 -4.11
N VAL A 115 20.15 13.38 -4.21
CA VAL A 115 21.54 13.16 -3.77
C VAL A 115 22.52 14.06 -4.55
N GLY A 116 22.32 14.21 -5.86
CA GLY A 116 23.10 15.14 -6.68
C GLY A 116 22.97 16.59 -6.19
N ASP A 117 21.75 17.03 -5.89
CA ASP A 117 21.49 18.38 -5.40
C ASP A 117 22.05 18.62 -4.00
N ILE A 118 21.98 17.62 -3.12
CA ILE A 118 22.62 17.69 -1.79
C ILE A 118 24.13 17.88 -1.95
N LEU A 119 24.78 17.13 -2.83
CA LEU A 119 26.19 17.28 -3.11
C LEU A 119 26.52 18.67 -3.65
N GLN A 120 25.71 19.21 -4.57
CA GLN A 120 25.88 20.59 -5.05
C GLN A 120 25.78 21.59 -3.91
N GLY A 121 24.81 21.45 -3.00
CA GLY A 121 24.66 22.27 -1.80
C GLY A 121 25.83 22.14 -0.82
N ILE A 122 26.39 20.94 -0.66
CA ILE A 122 27.61 20.71 0.12
C ILE A 122 28.78 21.44 -0.54
N GLY A 123 28.93 21.34 -1.87
CA GLY A 123 29.97 22.03 -2.62
C GLY A 123 29.93 23.54 -2.45
N GLU A 124 28.73 24.17 -2.39
CA GLU A 124 28.57 25.58 -2.07
C GLU A 124 29.12 25.93 -0.67
N LYS A 125 28.83 25.11 0.33
CA LYS A 125 29.34 25.31 1.71
C LYS A 125 30.86 25.10 1.81
N LEU A 126 31.46 24.31 0.92
CA LEU A 126 32.89 24.03 0.89
C LEU A 126 33.70 25.05 0.09
N LYS A 127 33.08 25.98 -0.65
CA LYS A 127 33.77 27.01 -1.43
C LYS A 127 34.90 27.76 -0.69
N PRO A 128 34.74 28.17 0.60
CA PRO A 128 35.81 28.77 1.34
C PRO A 128 37.11 27.95 1.47
N LEU A 129 36.96 26.62 1.38
CA LEU A 129 38.06 25.64 1.48
C LEU A 129 38.60 25.20 0.11
N THR A 130 37.93 25.53 -0.98
CA THR A 130 38.20 25.04 -2.34
C THR A 130 38.47 26.18 -3.33
N ASN A 131 39.16 27.22 -2.89
CA ASN A 131 39.47 28.41 -3.70
C ASN A 131 38.23 29.04 -4.36
N ASN A 132 37.13 29.08 -3.64
CA ASN A 132 35.83 29.60 -4.10
C ASN A 132 35.19 28.81 -5.30
N ILE A 133 35.57 27.55 -5.50
CA ILE A 133 35.03 26.66 -6.53
C ILE A 133 34.06 25.70 -5.88
N ASN A 134 32.85 25.53 -6.48
CA ASN A 134 31.98 24.46 -6.11
C ASN A 134 32.44 23.15 -6.79
N ILE A 135 33.04 22.29 -6.00
CA ILE A 135 33.63 21.01 -6.47
C ILE A 135 32.60 19.96 -6.89
N PHE A 136 31.31 20.17 -6.56
CA PHE A 136 30.18 19.33 -6.89
C PHE A 136 29.17 20.01 -7.83
N ALA A 137 29.56 21.13 -8.48
CA ALA A 137 28.63 21.91 -9.30
C ALA A 137 27.92 21.13 -10.41
N THR A 138 28.52 20.05 -10.89
CA THR A 138 28.00 19.16 -11.94
C THR A 138 27.55 17.81 -11.44
N ALA A 139 27.46 17.61 -10.10
CA ALA A 139 27.02 16.35 -9.53
C ALA A 139 25.57 16.05 -9.94
N ASN A 140 25.35 14.84 -10.44
CA ASN A 140 24.02 14.32 -10.78
C ASN A 140 24.00 12.80 -10.60
N THR A 141 22.83 12.19 -10.77
CA THR A 141 22.60 10.74 -10.53
C THR A 141 22.00 10.00 -11.73
N ILE A 142 22.27 10.49 -12.94
CA ILE A 142 21.81 9.85 -14.17
C ILE A 142 22.32 8.40 -14.23
N GLY A 143 21.41 7.47 -14.61
CA GLY A 143 21.69 6.04 -14.65
C GLY A 143 21.54 5.31 -13.32
N SER A 144 21.02 5.99 -12.28
CA SER A 144 20.53 5.34 -11.07
C SER A 144 19.24 4.57 -11.38
N LYS A 145 18.97 3.52 -10.59
CA LYS A 145 17.79 2.65 -10.74
C LYS A 145 17.18 2.34 -9.39
N ALA A 146 15.90 2.04 -9.39
CA ALA A 146 15.22 1.57 -8.19
C ALA A 146 14.11 0.57 -8.55
N GLU A 147 14.03 -0.50 -7.77
CA GLU A 147 12.97 -1.50 -7.83
C GLU A 147 12.50 -1.81 -6.42
N GLY A 148 11.20 -1.95 -6.23
CA GLY A 148 10.66 -2.33 -4.95
C GLY A 148 9.37 -3.10 -5.08
N LYS A 149 9.15 -3.99 -4.11
CA LYS A 149 7.96 -4.82 -4.00
C LYS A 149 7.41 -4.77 -2.60
N ASN A 150 6.10 -4.68 -2.53
CA ASN A 150 5.37 -4.68 -1.28
C ASN A 150 4.09 -5.47 -1.44
N LEU A 151 3.96 -6.59 -0.73
CA LEU A 151 2.83 -7.50 -0.85
C LEU A 151 2.47 -8.08 0.52
N TYR A 152 1.16 -8.09 0.83
CA TYR A 152 0.62 -8.76 2.01
C TYR A 152 -0.46 -9.75 1.59
N ALA A 153 -0.23 -11.02 1.86
CA ALA A 153 -1.19 -12.09 1.69
C ALA A 153 -1.83 -12.46 3.03
N GLN A 154 -3.12 -12.74 3.02
CA GLN A 154 -3.86 -13.13 4.22
C GLN A 154 -4.65 -14.41 3.97
N THR A 155 -4.69 -15.26 4.99
CA THR A 155 -5.68 -16.33 5.12
C THR A 155 -6.52 -16.12 6.37
N THR A 156 -7.83 -16.39 6.27
CA THR A 156 -8.79 -16.23 7.37
C THR A 156 -9.61 -17.50 7.50
N LEU A 157 -9.71 -18.04 8.70
CA LEU A 157 -10.56 -19.17 9.03
C LEU A 157 -11.53 -18.79 10.13
N GLY A 158 -12.83 -18.92 9.88
CA GLY A 158 -13.86 -18.45 10.80
C GLY A 158 -15.14 -19.25 10.82
N LYS A 159 -15.94 -18.93 11.80
CA LYS A 159 -17.27 -19.50 12.03
C LYS A 159 -18.30 -18.40 12.24
N VAL A 160 -19.50 -18.63 11.77
CA VAL A 160 -20.68 -17.79 11.92
C VAL A 160 -21.73 -18.53 12.72
N TRP A 161 -22.45 -17.82 13.56
CA TRP A 161 -23.57 -18.32 14.33
C TRP A 161 -24.80 -17.42 14.12
N LYS A 162 -25.91 -18.01 13.81
CA LYS A 162 -27.21 -17.35 13.81
C LYS A 162 -27.72 -17.30 15.25
N ILE A 163 -27.88 -16.12 15.80
CA ILE A 163 -28.36 -15.92 17.18
C ILE A 163 -29.89 -15.99 17.22
N ASP A 164 -30.51 -15.35 16.24
CA ASP A 164 -31.96 -15.39 16.00
C ASP A 164 -32.24 -15.14 14.50
N ASN A 165 -33.52 -14.93 14.15
CA ASN A 165 -33.94 -14.72 12.76
C ASN A 165 -33.43 -13.42 12.13
N ARG A 166 -32.85 -12.49 12.90
CA ARG A 166 -32.37 -11.20 12.46
C ARG A 166 -30.90 -10.95 12.74
N LEU A 167 -30.36 -11.60 13.77
CA LEU A 167 -29.03 -11.34 14.26
C LEU A 167 -28.13 -12.55 14.02
N SER A 168 -26.96 -12.32 13.44
CA SER A 168 -25.87 -13.28 13.34
C SER A 168 -24.54 -12.64 13.71
N VAL A 169 -23.62 -13.45 14.19
CA VAL A 169 -22.28 -13.03 14.60
C VAL A 169 -21.23 -13.96 14.00
N SER A 170 -20.01 -13.45 13.85
CA SER A 170 -18.89 -14.26 13.38
C SER A 170 -17.63 -14.01 14.18
N ALA A 171 -16.76 -15.03 14.25
CA ALA A 171 -15.41 -14.90 14.78
C ALA A 171 -14.44 -15.71 13.93
N ALA A 172 -13.24 -15.15 13.70
CA ALA A 172 -12.21 -15.79 12.88
C ALA A 172 -10.80 -15.47 13.38
N GLY A 173 -9.86 -16.39 13.06
CA GLY A 173 -8.44 -16.16 13.11
C GLY A 173 -7.93 -15.70 11.74
N ARG A 174 -7.00 -14.75 11.74
CA ARG A 174 -6.33 -14.20 10.55
C ARG A 174 -4.84 -14.48 10.65
N LEU A 175 -4.24 -14.96 9.58
CA LEU A 175 -2.79 -15.10 9.42
C LEU A 175 -2.36 -14.26 8.23
N VAL A 176 -1.36 -13.42 8.42
CA VAL A 176 -0.83 -12.51 7.40
C VAL A 176 0.65 -12.81 7.18
N TYR A 177 1.05 -12.83 5.91
CA TYR A 177 2.43 -12.86 5.46
C TYR A 177 2.73 -11.61 4.66
N GLY A 178 3.81 -10.90 5.02
CA GLY A 178 4.26 -9.71 4.33
C GLY A 178 5.64 -9.91 3.72
N ILE A 179 5.83 -9.44 2.49
CA ILE A 179 7.11 -9.34 1.78
C ILE A 179 7.32 -7.90 1.38
N ARG A 180 8.57 -7.42 1.57
CA ARG A 180 9.02 -6.11 1.12
C ARG A 180 10.42 -6.24 0.55
N GLU A 181 10.62 -5.86 -0.69
CA GLU A 181 11.92 -5.92 -1.38
C GLU A 181 12.38 -4.51 -1.74
N LEU A 182 13.69 -4.32 -1.71
CA LEU A 182 14.37 -3.11 -2.12
C LEU A 182 15.61 -3.46 -2.92
N ASN A 183 15.57 -3.13 -4.21
CA ASN A 183 16.69 -3.19 -5.13
C ASN A 183 16.98 -1.78 -5.64
N ALA A 184 18.18 -1.26 -5.38
CA ALA A 184 18.50 0.06 -5.88
C ALA A 184 20.00 0.21 -6.21
N GLU A 185 20.27 1.02 -7.23
CA GLU A 185 21.59 1.47 -7.63
C GLU A 185 21.63 3.00 -7.64
N LEU A 186 22.62 3.58 -6.97
CA LEU A 186 22.95 4.99 -7.04
C LEU A 186 24.26 5.14 -7.82
N ARG A 187 24.23 5.94 -8.88
CA ARG A 187 25.39 6.29 -9.71
C ARG A 187 25.59 7.79 -9.69
N LEU A 188 26.70 8.22 -9.12
CA LEU A 188 27.08 9.63 -9.10
C LEU A 188 27.93 9.98 -10.32
N ASN A 189 27.53 11.01 -11.05
CA ASN A 189 28.26 11.56 -12.16
C ASN A 189 28.67 13.01 -11.85
N GLY A 190 29.65 13.54 -12.59
CA GLY A 190 30.14 14.90 -12.40
C GLY A 190 30.89 15.12 -11.07
N VAL A 191 31.28 14.03 -10.39
CA VAL A 191 32.07 14.04 -9.16
C VAL A 191 33.46 13.46 -9.44
N LYS A 192 34.46 13.90 -8.63
CA LYS A 192 35.82 13.38 -8.67
C LYS A 192 36.32 13.18 -7.25
N ASP A 193 37.27 12.28 -7.08
CA ASP A 193 37.96 12.14 -5.81
C ASP A 193 38.68 13.46 -5.46
N ILE A 194 38.51 13.91 -4.23
CA ILE A 194 39.00 15.20 -3.75
C ILE A 194 39.93 14.93 -2.58
N PRO A 195 41.24 15.17 -2.74
CA PRO A 195 42.20 15.03 -1.64
C PRO A 195 41.91 16.01 -0.51
N SER A 196 42.09 15.56 0.72
CA SER A 196 42.08 16.43 1.91
C SER A 196 43.48 16.97 2.20
N SER A 197 43.54 18.20 2.67
CA SER A 197 44.80 18.80 3.12
C SER A 197 45.41 18.14 4.35
N SER A 198 44.62 17.37 5.09
CA SER A 198 45.04 16.63 6.29
C SER A 198 45.43 15.17 6.01
N GLY A 199 45.43 14.74 4.73
CA GLY A 199 45.64 13.38 4.28
C GLY A 199 44.35 12.61 4.03
N GLY A 200 44.39 11.66 3.07
CA GLY A 200 43.18 10.97 2.60
C GLY A 200 42.33 11.79 1.63
N ASN A 201 41.07 11.41 1.43
CA ASN A 201 40.15 12.11 0.55
C ASN A 201 39.02 12.78 1.35
N LEU A 202 38.71 14.01 0.97
CA LEU A 202 37.49 14.71 1.44
C LEU A 202 36.23 14.07 0.84
N PHE A 203 36.33 13.62 -0.41
CA PHE A 203 35.30 12.88 -1.13
C PHE A 203 35.93 11.82 -2.02
N GLU A 204 35.34 10.63 -2.08
CA GLU A 204 35.73 9.56 -3.00
C GLU A 204 34.54 8.68 -3.37
N GLY A 205 34.65 8.05 -4.54
CA GLY A 205 33.69 7.06 -5.02
C GLY A 205 32.47 7.67 -5.71
N ASN A 206 31.69 6.78 -6.32
CA ASN A 206 30.57 7.22 -7.18
C ASN A 206 29.45 6.20 -7.31
N TYR A 207 29.50 5.10 -6.55
CA TYR A 207 28.54 3.99 -6.70
C TYR A 207 28.12 3.43 -5.34
N ALA A 208 26.80 3.19 -5.22
CA ALA A 208 26.24 2.42 -4.12
C ALA A 208 25.10 1.54 -4.66
N ASN A 209 24.91 0.37 -4.05
CA ASN A 209 23.75 -0.47 -4.31
C ASN A 209 23.23 -1.13 -3.03
N ILE A 210 21.99 -1.58 -3.10
CA ILE A 210 21.33 -2.43 -2.11
C ILE A 210 20.45 -3.44 -2.83
N ASP A 211 20.43 -4.67 -2.30
CA ASP A 211 19.53 -5.75 -2.68
C ASP A 211 19.08 -6.42 -1.38
N SER A 212 17.84 -6.24 -0.98
CA SER A 212 17.35 -6.71 0.30
C SER A 212 15.87 -7.03 0.28
N GLU A 213 15.53 -8.20 0.82
CA GLU A 213 14.18 -8.64 1.10
C GLU A 213 13.90 -8.58 2.60
N ARG A 214 12.68 -8.22 2.96
CA ARG A 214 12.18 -8.25 4.32
C ARG A 214 10.89 -9.04 4.37
N THR A 215 10.81 -10.00 5.29
CA THR A 215 9.63 -10.84 5.46
C THR A 215 9.12 -10.84 6.89
N ALA A 216 7.82 -11.00 7.05
CA ALA A 216 7.18 -11.10 8.35
C ALA A 216 5.91 -11.96 8.30
N TRP A 217 5.65 -12.65 9.40
CA TRP A 217 4.39 -13.29 9.72
C TRP A 217 3.70 -12.57 10.86
N GLY A 218 2.39 -12.46 10.78
CA GLY A 218 1.57 -11.91 11.86
C GLY A 218 0.20 -12.57 11.92
N TYR A 219 -0.46 -12.44 13.05
CA TYR A 219 -1.79 -12.98 13.25
C TYR A 219 -2.70 -11.96 13.92
N GLY A 220 -3.99 -12.15 13.72
CA GLY A 220 -5.04 -11.31 14.29
C GLY A 220 -6.36 -12.06 14.40
N ILE A 221 -7.36 -11.37 14.89
CA ILE A 221 -8.73 -11.84 14.94
C ILE A 221 -9.64 -10.97 14.09
N GLN A 222 -10.75 -11.55 13.64
CA GLN A 222 -11.84 -10.85 12.98
C GLN A 222 -13.14 -11.16 13.73
N LEU A 223 -13.94 -10.15 14.00
CA LEU A 223 -15.27 -10.27 14.60
C LEU A 223 -16.27 -9.60 13.66
N GLY A 224 -17.44 -10.19 13.50
CA GLY A 224 -18.50 -9.66 12.68
C GLY A 224 -19.87 -9.72 13.35
N LEU A 225 -20.72 -8.77 12.96
CA LEU A 225 -22.11 -8.71 13.36
C LEU A 225 -22.92 -8.35 12.12
N ASN A 226 -24.03 -9.06 11.90
CA ASN A 226 -25.00 -8.74 10.87
C ASN A 226 -26.41 -8.71 11.47
N TYR A 227 -27.16 -7.65 11.17
CA TYR A 227 -28.50 -7.44 11.69
C TYR A 227 -29.46 -7.08 10.56
N GLN A 228 -30.41 -7.95 10.31
CA GLN A 228 -31.50 -7.70 9.37
C GLN A 228 -32.59 -6.88 10.07
N ALA A 229 -32.48 -5.55 9.99
CA ALA A 229 -33.38 -4.62 10.68
C ALA A 229 -34.81 -4.73 10.17
N THR A 230 -34.99 -4.91 8.85
CA THR A 230 -36.28 -5.19 8.19
C THR A 230 -36.04 -6.19 7.05
N GLU A 231 -37.09 -6.64 6.36
CA GLU A 231 -36.99 -7.47 5.15
C GLU A 231 -36.18 -6.80 4.03
N ARG A 232 -36.06 -5.48 4.05
CA ARG A 232 -35.36 -4.67 3.03
C ARG A 232 -34.08 -4.03 3.50
N LEU A 233 -33.86 -3.87 4.83
CA LEU A 233 -32.70 -3.19 5.40
C LEU A 233 -31.83 -4.17 6.18
N ASN A 234 -30.60 -4.34 5.72
CA ASN A 234 -29.55 -5.07 6.43
C ASN A 234 -28.44 -4.11 6.90
N LEU A 235 -27.99 -4.31 8.11
CA LEU A 235 -26.89 -3.58 8.75
C LEU A 235 -25.80 -4.56 9.13
N ALA A 236 -24.53 -4.18 8.95
CA ALA A 236 -23.44 -5.04 9.41
C ALA A 236 -22.25 -4.23 9.89
N MET A 237 -21.45 -4.88 10.73
CA MET A 237 -20.22 -4.35 11.27
C MET A 237 -19.18 -5.47 11.37
N ARG A 238 -17.92 -5.14 11.02
CA ARG A 238 -16.77 -6.02 11.14
C ARG A 238 -15.63 -5.27 11.82
N TYR A 239 -14.96 -5.95 12.73
CA TYR A 239 -13.73 -5.49 13.34
C TYR A 239 -12.60 -6.46 13.03
N ASP A 240 -11.55 -5.95 12.43
CA ASP A 240 -10.30 -6.67 12.18
C ASP A 240 -9.24 -6.12 13.14
N SER A 241 -8.70 -6.97 14.02
CA SER A 241 -7.67 -6.53 14.95
C SER A 241 -6.38 -6.14 14.22
N ARG A 242 -5.58 -5.26 14.83
CA ARG A 242 -4.22 -4.97 14.38
C ARG A 242 -3.41 -6.26 14.22
N VAL A 243 -2.64 -6.36 13.14
CA VAL A 243 -1.68 -7.45 12.91
C VAL A 243 -0.27 -6.92 13.13
N ARG A 244 0.43 -7.48 14.10
CA ARG A 244 1.84 -7.14 14.36
C ARG A 244 2.74 -7.88 13.40
N LEU A 245 3.56 -7.14 12.63
CA LEU A 245 4.50 -7.68 11.68
C LEU A 245 5.92 -7.23 12.03
N ASN A 246 6.75 -8.18 12.45
CA ASN A 246 8.16 -7.95 12.75
C ASN A 246 8.97 -8.42 11.55
N PHE A 247 9.25 -7.52 10.64
CA PHE A 247 10.04 -7.81 9.44
C PHE A 247 11.50 -8.06 9.79
N LYS A 248 12.06 -9.11 9.24
CA LYS A 248 13.49 -9.41 9.26
C LYS A 248 14.05 -9.17 7.86
N ALA A 249 15.14 -8.42 7.75
CA ALA A 249 15.86 -8.19 6.52
C ALA A 249 16.85 -9.33 6.25
N ASP A 250 16.97 -9.68 4.98
CA ASP A 250 17.96 -10.57 4.40
C ASP A 250 18.44 -9.92 3.09
N GLY A 251 19.73 -9.58 3.00
CA GLY A 251 20.22 -8.88 1.82
C GLY A 251 21.66 -8.40 1.93
N SER A 252 22.04 -7.63 0.94
CA SER A 252 23.39 -7.06 0.85
C SER A 252 23.35 -5.60 0.42
N SER A 253 24.33 -4.83 0.87
CA SER A 253 24.58 -3.49 0.38
C SER A 253 26.08 -3.27 0.15
N TYR A 254 26.38 -2.40 -0.79
CA TYR A 254 27.74 -1.97 -1.08
C TYR A 254 27.79 -0.49 -1.42
N SER A 255 28.81 0.21 -0.97
CA SER A 255 29.11 1.56 -1.39
C SER A 255 30.61 1.81 -1.42
N ASN A 256 31.09 2.52 -2.44
CA ASN A 256 32.43 3.08 -2.47
C ASN A 256 32.43 4.61 -2.19
N ILE A 257 31.25 5.20 -1.94
CA ILE A 257 31.10 6.63 -1.71
C ILE A 257 31.49 6.96 -0.27
N LYS A 258 32.42 7.92 -0.10
CA LYS A 258 32.82 8.41 1.22
C LYS A 258 32.91 9.93 1.22
N ILE A 259 32.52 10.53 2.33
CA ILE A 259 32.70 11.98 2.63
C ILE A 259 33.43 12.10 3.94
N GLY A 260 34.62 12.77 3.95
CA GLY A 260 35.45 12.89 5.13
C GLY A 260 35.88 11.55 5.74
N GLY A 261 36.02 10.51 4.90
CA GLY A 261 36.36 9.15 5.30
C GLY A 261 35.16 8.32 5.80
N ILE A 262 33.97 8.88 5.89
CA ILE A 262 32.75 8.18 6.31
C ILE A 262 32.03 7.62 5.08
N GLY A 263 31.78 6.31 5.08
CA GLY A 263 31.02 5.64 4.04
C GLY A 263 29.57 6.11 3.98
N LEU A 264 29.07 6.33 2.77
CA LEU A 264 27.69 6.66 2.48
C LEU A 264 27.09 5.62 1.55
N GLY A 265 26.07 4.94 2.02
CA GLY A 265 25.35 3.91 1.27
C GLY A 265 23.87 3.92 1.60
N PHE A 266 23.14 3.03 0.96
CA PHE A 266 21.72 2.86 1.21
C PHE A 266 21.41 2.49 2.67
N GLU A 267 22.30 1.77 3.34
CA GLU A 267 22.19 1.41 4.76
C GLU A 267 22.07 2.62 5.69
N ASN A 268 22.60 3.76 5.28
CA ASN A 268 22.50 5.00 6.06
C ASN A 268 21.11 5.65 5.96
N PHE A 269 20.40 5.42 4.85
CA PHE A 269 19.07 5.99 4.59
C PHE A 269 17.94 5.01 4.89
N TYR A 270 18.22 3.69 4.76
CA TYR A 270 17.26 2.59 4.91
C TYR A 270 17.81 1.50 5.85
N PRO A 271 18.08 1.85 7.13
CA PRO A 271 18.68 0.91 8.07
C PRO A 271 17.81 -0.32 8.33
N GLU A 272 16.52 -0.25 8.05
CA GLU A 272 15.62 -1.39 8.13
C GLU A 272 15.88 -2.48 7.10
N TYR A 273 16.64 -2.20 6.04
CA TYR A 273 17.03 -3.14 5.00
C TYR A 273 18.42 -3.73 5.18
N ILE A 274 19.15 -3.36 6.24
CA ILE A 274 20.43 -3.97 6.59
C ILE A 274 20.20 -5.41 6.98
N ASP A 275 21.02 -6.32 6.45
CA ASP A 275 20.96 -7.75 6.74
C ASP A 275 20.87 -8.04 8.24
N GLY A 276 19.96 -8.95 8.61
CA GLY A 276 19.67 -9.34 9.97
C GLY A 276 18.86 -8.36 10.81
N ASN A 277 18.65 -7.11 10.37
CA ASN A 277 17.87 -6.13 11.11
C ASN A 277 16.40 -6.54 11.20
N LYS A 278 15.80 -6.22 12.35
CA LYS A 278 14.39 -6.46 12.61
C LYS A 278 13.68 -5.13 12.86
N THR A 279 12.67 -4.87 12.08
CA THR A 279 11.85 -3.66 12.23
C THR A 279 10.37 -4.03 12.21
N ARG A 280 9.58 -3.31 12.98
CA ARG A 280 8.17 -3.56 13.10
C ARG A 280 7.39 -2.63 12.16
N ARG A 281 6.47 -3.22 11.36
CA ARG A 281 5.50 -2.48 10.56
C ARG A 281 4.17 -3.22 10.56
N ASP A 282 3.25 -2.76 11.40
CA ASP A 282 1.95 -3.38 11.62
C ASP A 282 0.97 -3.07 10.47
N LEU A 283 -0.01 -3.95 10.27
CA LEU A 283 -1.28 -3.56 9.65
C LEU A 283 -2.21 -3.01 10.76
N PRO A 284 -2.85 -1.85 10.56
CA PRO A 284 -3.75 -1.26 11.55
C PRO A 284 -4.97 -2.13 11.80
N ALA A 285 -5.64 -1.90 12.92
CA ALA A 285 -6.98 -2.41 13.13
C ALA A 285 -7.96 -1.68 12.20
N ILE A 286 -9.03 -2.35 11.81
CA ILE A 286 -10.06 -1.83 10.93
C ILE A 286 -11.42 -2.01 11.58
N LEU A 287 -12.23 -0.95 11.60
CA LEU A 287 -13.66 -1.02 11.87
C LEU A 287 -14.40 -0.75 10.57
N ALA A 288 -15.08 -1.75 10.06
CA ALA A 288 -15.91 -1.68 8.85
C ALA A 288 -17.38 -1.73 9.25
N ALA A 289 -18.18 -0.84 8.71
CA ALA A 289 -19.64 -0.83 8.93
C ALA A 289 -20.34 -0.54 7.61
N GLY A 290 -21.55 -1.05 7.46
CA GLY A 290 -22.32 -0.80 6.27
C GLY A 290 -23.78 -1.17 6.40
N MET A 291 -24.52 -0.71 5.40
CA MET A 291 -25.92 -1.08 5.22
C MET A 291 -26.22 -1.39 3.76
N SER A 292 -27.17 -2.26 3.53
CA SER A 292 -27.79 -2.46 2.22
C SER A 292 -29.31 -2.31 2.33
N TYR A 293 -29.90 -1.68 1.32
CA TYR A 293 -31.34 -1.45 1.24
C TYR A 293 -31.88 -1.92 -0.11
N LYS A 294 -32.82 -2.85 -0.07
CA LYS A 294 -33.58 -3.30 -1.25
C LYS A 294 -34.63 -2.24 -1.59
N VAL A 295 -34.33 -1.40 -2.57
CA VAL A 295 -35.26 -0.39 -3.08
C VAL A 295 -36.46 -1.09 -3.75
N THR A 296 -36.16 -2.11 -4.54
CA THR A 296 -37.12 -3.06 -5.11
C THR A 296 -36.52 -4.48 -5.00
N ASP A 297 -37.24 -5.50 -5.45
CA ASP A 297 -36.71 -6.88 -5.48
C ASP A 297 -35.51 -7.03 -6.44
N ASN A 298 -35.40 -6.12 -7.40
CA ASN A 298 -34.34 -6.13 -8.42
C ASN A 298 -33.26 -5.06 -8.21
N TRP A 299 -33.46 -4.15 -7.25
CA TRP A 299 -32.54 -3.02 -7.05
C TRP A 299 -32.14 -2.87 -5.58
N THR A 300 -30.86 -3.02 -5.34
CA THR A 300 -30.24 -2.83 -4.02
C THR A 300 -29.26 -1.67 -4.07
N VAL A 301 -29.28 -0.83 -3.05
CA VAL A 301 -28.28 0.21 -2.81
C VAL A 301 -27.54 -0.10 -1.50
N GLY A 302 -26.26 0.28 -1.43
CA GLY A 302 -25.42 0.07 -0.26
C GLY A 302 -24.67 1.34 0.12
N LEU A 303 -24.40 1.46 1.41
CA LEU A 303 -23.48 2.45 1.98
C LEU A 303 -22.51 1.70 2.88
N SER A 304 -21.22 1.96 2.74
CA SER A 304 -20.16 1.33 3.54
C SER A 304 -19.13 2.35 3.98
N GLY A 305 -18.61 2.17 5.18
CA GLY A 305 -17.47 2.93 5.68
C GLY A 305 -16.45 2.00 6.33
N ASN A 306 -15.17 2.32 6.15
CA ASN A 306 -14.06 1.69 6.83
C ASN A 306 -13.29 2.76 7.61
N TYR A 307 -12.85 2.44 8.82
CA TYR A 307 -12.01 3.29 9.65
C TYR A 307 -10.75 2.55 10.03
N TYR A 308 -9.60 3.13 9.74
CA TYR A 308 -8.28 2.56 9.93
C TYR A 308 -7.61 3.21 11.14
N PHE A 309 -7.27 2.41 12.17
CA PHE A 309 -6.62 2.87 13.40
C PHE A 309 -5.10 2.97 13.19
N ASN A 310 -4.66 3.81 12.25
CA ASN A 310 -3.26 3.96 11.87
C ASN A 310 -2.40 4.45 13.04
N LYS A 311 -2.90 5.38 13.87
CA LYS A 311 -2.20 5.92 15.05
C LYS A 311 -1.88 4.87 16.11
N ASP A 312 -2.64 3.78 16.16
CA ASP A 312 -2.42 2.68 17.09
C ASP A 312 -1.52 1.58 16.51
N ALA A 313 -1.21 1.66 15.20
CA ALA A 313 -0.32 0.75 14.53
C ALA A 313 1.11 1.30 14.56
N LYS A 314 2.08 0.44 14.85
CA LYS A 314 3.47 0.79 14.62
C LYS A 314 3.76 0.65 13.14
N MET A 315 3.83 1.78 12.46
CA MET A 315 4.24 1.87 11.08
C MET A 315 5.62 2.50 10.98
N ASP A 316 6.44 2.21 12.02
CA ASP A 316 7.73 2.85 12.24
C ASP A 316 8.62 2.69 11.01
N ARG A 317 9.09 3.82 10.55
CA ARG A 317 10.21 3.94 9.67
C ARG A 317 11.38 4.38 10.52
N THR A 318 12.44 3.62 10.51
CA THR A 318 13.66 4.04 11.17
C THR A 318 14.29 5.15 10.33
N ALA A 319 14.23 6.38 10.82
CA ALA A 319 14.89 7.50 10.17
C ALA A 319 16.41 7.27 10.14
N GLY A 320 16.96 7.10 8.94
CA GLY A 320 18.41 7.08 8.77
C GLY A 320 19.03 8.40 9.26
N LYS A 321 20.15 8.30 9.93
CA LYS A 321 20.92 9.48 10.37
C LYS A 321 22.35 9.36 9.89
N ILE A 322 22.81 10.39 9.18
CA ILE A 322 24.20 10.53 8.77
C ILE A 322 24.78 11.76 9.44
N SER A 323 25.92 11.64 10.08
CA SER A 323 26.67 12.74 10.67
C SER A 323 28.07 12.72 10.08
N VAL A 324 28.38 13.70 9.21
CA VAL A 324 29.68 13.83 8.57
C VAL A 324 30.46 14.95 9.27
N PRO A 325 31.62 14.69 9.87
CA PRO A 325 32.46 15.72 10.45
C PRO A 325 32.94 16.68 9.36
N MET A 326 32.72 17.99 9.59
CA MET A 326 33.15 19.06 8.71
C MET A 326 33.95 20.07 9.53
N PRO A 327 34.84 20.88 8.91
CA PRO A 327 35.67 21.86 9.65
C PRO A 327 34.88 22.89 10.47
N GLN A 328 33.61 23.13 10.09
CA GLN A 328 32.73 24.11 10.74
C GLN A 328 31.62 23.47 11.59
N GLY A 329 31.74 22.21 11.95
CA GLY A 329 30.73 21.42 12.68
C GLY A 329 30.19 20.26 11.84
N ASN A 330 29.50 19.35 12.49
CA ASN A 330 28.98 18.14 11.79
C ASN A 330 27.87 18.50 10.80
N LEU A 331 27.96 17.95 9.58
CA LEU A 331 26.84 17.91 8.65
C LEU A 331 25.94 16.76 9.06
N GLU A 332 24.72 17.05 9.49
CA GLU A 332 23.72 16.04 9.83
C GLU A 332 22.63 15.96 8.76
N ILE A 333 22.41 14.77 8.22
CA ILE A 333 21.28 14.44 7.36
C ILE A 333 20.43 13.44 8.12
N LYS A 334 19.17 13.80 8.42
CA LYS A 334 18.22 12.93 9.13
C LYS A 334 17.05 12.63 8.21
N GLY A 335 16.63 11.35 8.17
CA GLY A 335 15.34 10.97 7.64
C GLY A 335 14.21 11.47 8.55
N LEU A 336 13.02 11.65 8.01
CA LEU A 336 11.83 11.93 8.78
C LEU A 336 11.20 10.63 9.28
N GLU A 337 10.62 10.67 10.48
CA GLU A 337 9.78 9.58 10.98
C GLU A 337 8.45 9.59 10.22
N ALA A 338 7.91 8.39 9.94
CA ALA A 338 6.59 8.27 9.33
C ALA A 338 5.52 8.73 10.33
N GLU A 339 4.61 9.57 9.86
CA GLU A 339 3.52 10.11 10.66
C GLU A 339 2.18 9.93 9.93
N TYR A 340 1.24 9.24 10.58
CA TYR A 340 -0.07 8.93 10.04
C TYR A 340 -1.16 9.41 10.98
N ASP A 341 -2.19 10.02 10.41
CA ASP A 341 -3.50 10.14 11.05
C ASP A 341 -4.31 8.86 10.82
N ASN A 342 -5.43 8.70 11.51
CA ASN A 342 -6.34 7.60 11.21
C ASN A 342 -6.99 7.83 9.85
N GLY A 343 -6.98 6.79 9.01
CA GLY A 343 -7.59 6.83 7.69
C GLY A 343 -9.07 6.42 7.73
N TRP A 344 -9.78 6.71 6.66
CA TRP A 344 -11.18 6.29 6.51
C TRP A 344 -11.59 6.23 5.04
N GLU A 345 -12.63 5.44 4.78
CA GLU A 345 -13.24 5.31 3.46
C GLU A 345 -14.76 5.40 3.59
N LEU A 346 -15.40 5.94 2.55
CA LEU A 346 -16.85 5.99 2.42
C LEU A 346 -17.25 5.63 0.99
N ALA A 347 -18.07 4.60 0.85
CA ALA A 347 -18.54 4.08 -0.43
C ALA A 347 -20.05 4.10 -0.52
N LEU A 348 -20.55 4.55 -1.66
CA LEU A 348 -21.94 4.38 -2.11
C LEU A 348 -21.95 3.47 -3.32
N GLY A 349 -22.83 2.47 -3.32
CA GLY A 349 -22.87 1.50 -4.40
C GLY A 349 -24.27 0.96 -4.67
N THR A 350 -24.39 0.29 -5.79
CA THR A 350 -25.68 -0.23 -6.27
C THR A 350 -25.50 -1.52 -7.05
N GLU A 351 -26.53 -2.36 -6.98
CA GLU A 351 -26.72 -3.55 -7.84
C GLU A 351 -28.14 -3.49 -8.40
N TYR A 352 -28.26 -3.54 -9.73
CA TYR A 352 -29.54 -3.57 -10.42
C TYR A 352 -29.64 -4.81 -11.32
N ARG A 353 -30.56 -5.71 -11.01
CA ARG A 353 -30.87 -6.92 -11.78
C ARG A 353 -31.89 -6.60 -12.86
N PHE A 354 -31.43 -6.47 -14.10
CA PHE A 354 -32.28 -6.15 -15.24
C PHE A 354 -32.83 -7.37 -15.98
N SER A 355 -32.38 -8.57 -15.62
CA SER A 355 -32.96 -9.83 -16.06
C SER A 355 -32.75 -10.94 -15.02
N PRO A 356 -33.42 -12.11 -15.13
CA PRO A 356 -33.17 -13.22 -14.20
C PRO A 356 -31.72 -13.67 -14.10
N LYS A 357 -30.93 -13.46 -15.16
CA LYS A 357 -29.53 -13.91 -15.25
C LYS A 357 -28.51 -12.80 -15.15
N TRP A 358 -28.91 -11.55 -15.28
CA TRP A 358 -27.96 -10.45 -15.40
C TRP A 358 -28.25 -9.33 -14.42
N ALA A 359 -27.18 -8.83 -13.80
CA ALA A 359 -27.23 -7.60 -13.03
C ALA A 359 -26.04 -6.70 -13.39
N ILE A 360 -26.19 -5.39 -13.18
CA ILE A 360 -25.14 -4.40 -13.27
C ILE A 360 -24.77 -3.91 -11.88
N LEU A 361 -23.48 -3.66 -11.66
CA LEU A 361 -22.90 -3.08 -10.46
C LEU A 361 -22.39 -1.67 -10.76
N GLY A 362 -22.41 -0.80 -9.77
CA GLY A 362 -21.80 0.52 -9.88
C GLY A 362 -21.51 1.10 -8.50
N SER A 363 -20.41 1.82 -8.35
CA SER A 363 -20.03 2.47 -7.09
C SER A 363 -19.12 3.67 -7.27
N ILE A 364 -19.15 4.52 -6.26
CA ILE A 364 -18.16 5.55 -5.99
C ILE A 364 -17.67 5.38 -4.56
N ASN A 365 -16.35 5.52 -4.35
CA ASN A 365 -15.71 5.49 -3.04
C ASN A 365 -14.75 6.67 -2.93
N TYR A 366 -14.69 7.28 -1.76
CA TYR A 366 -13.64 8.21 -1.37
C TYR A 366 -12.84 7.59 -0.24
N ALA A 367 -11.52 7.70 -0.33
CA ALA A 367 -10.58 7.20 0.66
C ALA A 367 -9.60 8.28 1.08
N ASP A 368 -9.54 8.51 2.39
CA ASP A 368 -8.51 9.29 3.06
C ASP A 368 -7.57 8.29 3.78
N THR A 369 -6.34 8.20 3.30
CA THR A 369 -5.36 7.24 3.83
C THR A 369 -4.85 7.62 5.21
N GLY A 370 -5.02 8.87 5.63
CA GLY A 370 -4.46 9.43 6.85
C GLY A 370 -2.94 9.63 6.81
N ALA A 371 -2.29 9.38 5.67
CA ALA A 371 -0.87 9.62 5.51
C ALA A 371 -0.59 11.12 5.42
N LYS A 372 0.40 11.61 6.19
CA LYS A 372 0.86 12.99 6.08
C LYS A 372 1.97 13.10 5.05
N VAL A 373 2.09 14.23 4.41
CA VAL A 373 3.17 14.53 3.44
C VAL A 373 4.56 14.24 4.03
N THR A 374 4.76 14.47 5.34
CA THR A 374 5.99 14.14 6.06
C THR A 374 6.30 12.62 6.10
N SER A 375 5.28 11.77 5.88
CA SER A 375 5.43 10.31 5.84
C SER A 375 5.80 9.79 4.46
N TYR A 376 5.69 10.62 3.43
CA TYR A 376 5.98 10.20 2.07
C TYR A 376 7.47 9.92 1.92
N ASP A 377 7.73 8.86 1.20
CA ASP A 377 9.05 8.48 0.72
C ASP A 377 8.96 8.35 -0.79
N ASP A 378 10.08 8.52 -1.45
CA ASP A 378 10.18 8.27 -2.89
C ASP A 378 9.83 6.84 -3.30
N VAL A 379 9.70 5.98 -2.33
CA VAL A 379 9.44 4.55 -2.49
C VAL A 379 8.14 4.10 -1.83
N GLU A 380 7.50 4.98 -1.07
CA GLU A 380 6.26 4.67 -0.38
C GLU A 380 5.50 5.97 -0.05
N TYR A 381 4.44 6.23 -0.78
CA TYR A 381 3.54 7.36 -0.54
C TYR A 381 2.09 6.91 -0.72
N ALA A 382 1.24 7.34 0.20
CA ALA A 382 -0.18 7.03 0.23
C ALA A 382 -0.97 8.28 -0.13
N LEU A 383 -1.60 8.26 -1.29
CA LEU A 383 -2.43 9.35 -1.77
C LEU A 383 -3.90 9.06 -1.50
N ASN A 384 -4.65 10.10 -1.17
CA ASN A 384 -6.10 10.01 -1.12
C ASN A 384 -6.67 9.75 -2.52
N SER A 385 -7.85 9.14 -2.59
CA SER A 385 -8.40 8.77 -3.89
C SER A 385 -9.93 8.82 -3.94
N VAL A 386 -10.44 9.11 -5.13
CA VAL A 386 -11.81 8.78 -5.53
C VAL A 386 -11.75 7.56 -6.44
N THR A 387 -12.59 6.56 -6.16
CA THR A 387 -12.62 5.33 -6.96
C THR A 387 -13.99 5.19 -7.60
N LEU A 388 -14.01 4.88 -8.90
CA LEU A 388 -15.23 4.55 -9.63
C LEU A 388 -15.17 3.10 -10.07
N GLY A 389 -16.19 2.32 -9.72
CA GLY A 389 -16.31 0.93 -10.07
C GLY A 389 -17.59 0.63 -10.84
N THR A 390 -17.53 -0.30 -11.79
CA THR A 390 -18.70 -0.86 -12.47
C THR A 390 -18.45 -2.31 -12.84
N GLY A 391 -19.51 -3.08 -13.03
CA GLY A 391 -19.38 -4.48 -13.39
C GLY A 391 -20.67 -5.12 -13.84
N LEU A 392 -20.52 -6.33 -14.39
CA LEU A 392 -21.60 -7.20 -14.81
C LEU A 392 -21.57 -8.51 -14.00
N LYS A 393 -22.71 -8.88 -13.47
CA LYS A 393 -22.95 -10.17 -12.81
C LYS A 393 -23.79 -11.05 -13.73
N TYR A 394 -23.37 -12.31 -13.89
CA TYR A 394 -24.03 -13.29 -14.72
C TYR A 394 -24.30 -14.59 -13.92
N ASN A 395 -25.56 -14.94 -13.77
CA ASN A 395 -26.02 -16.16 -13.14
C ASN A 395 -26.63 -17.09 -14.22
N PRO A 396 -25.86 -18.01 -14.81
CA PRO A 396 -26.42 -18.96 -15.80
C PRO A 396 -27.47 -19.86 -15.23
N ASP A 397 -27.34 -20.24 -13.95
CA ASP A 397 -28.22 -21.02 -13.13
C ASP A 397 -28.23 -20.53 -11.67
N GLU A 398 -29.04 -21.15 -10.80
CA GLU A 398 -29.20 -20.77 -9.39
C GLU A 398 -27.97 -21.04 -8.51
N THR A 399 -27.01 -21.82 -9.00
CA THR A 399 -25.84 -22.25 -8.24
C THR A 399 -24.53 -21.66 -8.75
N THR A 400 -24.57 -20.95 -9.88
CA THR A 400 -23.36 -20.45 -10.56
C THR A 400 -23.43 -18.94 -10.73
N GLU A 401 -22.35 -18.27 -10.39
CA GLU A 401 -22.21 -16.82 -10.57
C GLU A 401 -20.86 -16.48 -11.20
N TRP A 402 -20.88 -15.62 -12.20
CA TRP A 402 -19.73 -14.94 -12.78
C TRP A 402 -19.86 -13.46 -12.56
N ILE A 403 -18.76 -12.80 -12.21
CA ILE A 403 -18.72 -11.33 -12.13
C ILE A 403 -17.49 -10.82 -12.87
N PHE A 404 -17.70 -9.77 -13.67
CA PHE A 404 -16.67 -9.06 -14.43
C PHE A 404 -16.75 -7.59 -14.07
N THR A 405 -15.64 -7.01 -13.64
CA THR A 405 -15.60 -5.63 -13.17
C THR A 405 -14.40 -4.87 -13.71
N VAL A 406 -14.60 -3.57 -13.86
CA VAL A 406 -13.53 -2.59 -14.03
C VAL A 406 -13.69 -1.49 -12.98
N CYS A 407 -12.55 -1.08 -12.43
CA CYS A 407 -12.49 -0.05 -11.41
C CYS A 407 -11.29 0.86 -11.70
N HIS A 408 -11.48 2.17 -11.56
CA HIS A 408 -10.39 3.14 -11.70
C HIS A 408 -10.24 3.97 -10.44
N PHE A 409 -8.99 4.11 -9.99
CA PHE A 409 -8.58 4.90 -8.84
C PHE A 409 -8.01 6.23 -9.35
N PHE A 410 -8.70 7.32 -9.04
CA PHE A 410 -8.27 8.70 -9.27
C PHE A 410 -7.61 9.20 -7.99
N TYR A 411 -6.29 9.27 -7.99
CA TYR A 411 -5.52 9.73 -6.84
C TYR A 411 -5.33 11.24 -6.86
N ASP A 412 -5.26 11.83 -5.66
CA ASP A 412 -4.82 13.20 -5.49
C ASP A 412 -3.31 13.29 -5.76
N SER A 413 -2.85 14.43 -6.26
CA SER A 413 -1.40 14.71 -6.40
C SER A 413 -0.93 15.50 -5.18
N GLU A 414 0.20 15.10 -4.59
CA GLU A 414 0.74 15.70 -3.36
C GLU A 414 2.22 16.06 -3.50
N SER A 415 2.66 17.06 -2.73
CA SER A 415 4.07 17.49 -2.67
C SER A 415 4.40 18.13 -1.31
N GLY A 416 5.67 18.43 -1.02
CA GLY A 416 6.06 19.24 0.14
C GLY A 416 6.96 18.54 1.16
N HIS A 417 7.23 17.27 1.01
CA HIS A 417 8.02 16.46 1.93
C HIS A 417 9.47 16.96 2.10
N TYR A 418 10.12 17.42 1.02
CA TYR A 418 11.52 17.78 1.03
C TYR A 418 11.81 19.15 1.68
N ASP A 419 10.84 20.05 1.76
CA ASP A 419 10.98 21.31 2.49
C ASP A 419 11.34 21.08 3.95
N VAL A 420 10.83 20.03 4.57
CA VAL A 420 11.12 19.69 5.97
C VAL A 420 12.41 18.89 6.07
N LYS A 421 12.57 17.86 5.22
CA LYS A 421 13.68 16.89 5.28
C LYS A 421 15.02 17.52 4.90
N TYR A 422 15.03 18.43 3.92
CA TYR A 422 16.24 19.03 3.36
C TYR A 422 16.31 20.55 3.57
N ALA A 423 15.70 21.05 4.62
CA ALA A 423 15.79 22.45 5.01
C ALA A 423 17.26 22.91 5.12
N GLY A 424 17.60 24.03 4.48
CA GLY A 424 18.97 24.54 4.42
C GLY A 424 19.82 24.04 3.24
N TYR A 425 19.23 23.23 2.34
CA TYR A 425 19.80 22.87 1.04
C TYR A 425 19.03 23.58 -0.08
N PRO A 426 19.41 24.79 -0.48
CA PRO A 426 18.61 25.63 -1.41
C PRO A 426 18.52 25.06 -2.81
N THR A 427 19.32 24.04 -3.15
CA THR A 427 19.28 23.33 -4.42
C THR A 427 18.24 22.23 -4.46
N VAL A 428 17.68 21.82 -3.32
CA VAL A 428 16.67 20.77 -3.21
C VAL A 428 15.27 21.39 -3.34
N SER A 429 14.45 20.81 -4.21
CA SER A 429 13.04 21.15 -4.41
C SER A 429 12.15 20.02 -3.88
N ASN A 430 10.84 20.26 -3.76
CA ASN A 430 9.89 19.20 -3.46
C ASN A 430 9.57 18.38 -4.72
N PRO A 431 9.56 17.06 -4.66
CA PRO A 431 8.92 16.25 -5.68
C PRO A 431 7.40 16.35 -5.58
N SER A 432 6.71 16.17 -6.69
CA SER A 432 5.29 15.83 -6.70
C SER A 432 5.12 14.32 -6.88
N TYR A 433 4.04 13.78 -6.30
CA TYR A 433 3.70 12.36 -6.32
C TYR A 433 2.32 12.18 -6.96
N ASP A 434 2.20 11.23 -7.86
CA ASP A 434 0.99 10.94 -8.61
C ASP A 434 0.84 9.43 -8.86
N LYS A 435 -0.41 8.94 -8.94
CA LYS A 435 -0.75 7.55 -9.27
C LYS A 435 -1.96 7.49 -10.18
N SER A 436 -1.99 6.49 -11.05
CA SER A 436 -3.16 6.15 -11.85
C SER A 436 -3.26 4.65 -12.00
N ILE A 437 -4.30 4.04 -11.43
CA ILE A 437 -4.46 2.58 -11.40
C ILE A 437 -5.84 2.21 -11.89
N THR A 438 -5.90 1.23 -12.80
CA THR A 438 -7.13 0.58 -13.25
C THR A 438 -7.05 -0.90 -12.89
N ALA A 439 -8.12 -1.43 -12.32
CA ALA A 439 -8.21 -2.86 -12.03
C ALA A 439 -9.28 -3.53 -12.90
N PHE A 440 -8.91 -4.65 -13.50
CA PHE A 440 -9.80 -5.56 -14.20
C PHE A 440 -9.93 -6.83 -13.37
N VAL A 441 -11.16 -7.24 -13.08
CA VAL A 441 -11.37 -8.34 -12.13
C VAL A 441 -12.44 -9.30 -12.64
N VAL A 442 -12.21 -10.58 -12.42
CA VAL A 442 -13.16 -11.63 -12.72
C VAL A 442 -13.26 -12.60 -11.55
N SER A 443 -14.47 -13.06 -11.25
CA SER A 443 -14.69 -14.17 -10.33
C SER A 443 -15.68 -15.20 -10.86
N TYR A 444 -15.54 -16.37 -10.30
CA TYR A 444 -16.45 -17.49 -10.45
C TYR A 444 -16.82 -18.02 -9.06
N THR A 445 -18.12 -18.16 -8.81
CA THR A 445 -18.64 -18.82 -7.62
C THR A 445 -19.55 -19.95 -7.98
N LYS A 446 -19.36 -21.10 -7.32
CA LYS A 446 -20.21 -22.28 -7.46
C LYS A 446 -20.70 -22.74 -6.09
N ARG A 447 -22.00 -22.99 -5.99
CA ARG A 447 -22.65 -23.65 -4.87
C ARG A 447 -22.93 -25.11 -5.22
N PHE A 448 -22.57 -26.00 -4.30
CA PHE A 448 -22.78 -27.46 -4.35
C PHE A 448 -23.79 -27.92 -3.31
#